data_58dea31684796e9fc264ea53294ab38e
#
_entry.id   58dea31684796e9fc264ea53294ab38e
#
_cell.length_a   1.000
_cell.length_b   1.000
_cell.length_c   1.000
_cell.angle_alpha   90.00
_cell.angle_beta   90.00
_cell.angle_gamma   90.00
#
_symmetry.space_group_name_H-M   'P 1'
#
loop_
_entity.id
_entity.type
_entity.pdbx_description
1 polymer ?
#
loop_
_entity_poly.entity_id
_entity_poly.type
_entity_poly.pdbx_seq_one_letter_code
_entity_poly.pdbx_strand_id
1 'polypeptide(L)'
;MTEQQNNMVAPILSTIVNEDIREFAKVLVEGLPNYIWEVGASSTGKYHPAYSLGEGGLMRHQIAVVRFLNFFFELEQYNTLFSSREMDLMRVAGLVHDGRKSGEQSDYERSKFTKFDHPIQMANVIRSYDGKYLNHDEIEFVAHCIASHMGQWNTDRKSSVVLDKPKDGYQFFVHLADYLASRKDLIMAFDNTEIPQPNANNVNDYVVTFGKHKGEKLVDVFNSDHSYCMWLKENSYQRDIVEMIKQLEVKKTQEDDEI
;
A
#
# COMPACT_ATOMS: atom_id res chain seq x y z
N MET A 1 -7.34 20.03 2.82
CA MET A 1 -5.97 19.48 2.57
C MET A 1 -4.93 20.58 2.66
N THR A 2 -3.69 20.25 3.09
CA THR A 2 -2.52 21.15 3.01
C THR A 2 -2.05 21.30 1.56
N GLU A 3 -1.18 22.29 1.28
CA GLU A 3 -0.60 22.47 -0.06
C GLU A 3 0.20 21.21 -0.50
N GLN A 4 0.97 20.60 0.41
CA GLN A 4 1.71 19.38 0.14
C GLN A 4 0.79 18.19 -0.21
N GLN A 5 -0.31 18.02 0.53
CA GLN A 5 -1.32 17.00 0.24
C GLN A 5 -1.97 17.24 -1.12
N ASN A 6 -2.32 18.49 -1.44
CA ASN A 6 -2.86 18.86 -2.76
C ASN A 6 -1.86 18.53 -3.88
N ASN A 7 -0.59 18.89 -3.73
CA ASN A 7 0.45 18.61 -4.72
C ASN A 7 0.65 17.12 -4.95
N MET A 8 0.46 16.29 -3.92
CA MET A 8 0.54 14.83 -4.04
C MET A 8 -0.63 14.23 -4.82
N VAL A 9 -1.86 14.73 -4.63
CA VAL A 9 -3.08 14.14 -5.19
C VAL A 9 -3.49 14.76 -6.52
N ALA A 10 -3.20 16.04 -6.76
CA ALA A 10 -3.61 16.74 -7.97
C ALA A 10 -3.21 16.05 -9.29
N PRO A 11 -1.99 15.47 -9.44
CA PRO A 11 -1.63 14.72 -10.65
C PRO A 11 -2.52 13.51 -10.89
N ILE A 12 -2.99 12.87 -9.82
CA ILE A 12 -3.89 11.70 -9.91
C ILE A 12 -5.31 12.13 -10.23
N LEU A 13 -5.81 13.18 -9.58
CA LEU A 13 -7.14 13.73 -9.90
C LEU A 13 -7.22 14.18 -11.36
N SER A 14 -6.13 14.72 -11.93
CA SER A 14 -6.08 15.12 -13.34
C SER A 14 -6.21 13.95 -14.33
N THR A 15 -5.96 12.71 -13.91
CA THR A 15 -6.18 11.53 -14.76
C THR A 15 -7.65 11.14 -14.88
N ILE A 16 -8.52 11.65 -14.01
CA ILE A 16 -9.97 11.50 -14.08
C ILE A 16 -10.52 12.51 -15.08
N VAL A 17 -11.00 12.05 -16.21
CA VAL A 17 -11.40 12.90 -17.35
C VAL A 17 -12.76 13.54 -17.12
N ASN A 18 -13.74 12.78 -16.59
CA ASN A 18 -15.08 13.30 -16.33
C ASN A 18 -15.08 14.23 -15.12
N GLU A 19 -15.58 15.45 -15.33
CA GLU A 19 -15.49 16.54 -14.35
C GLU A 19 -16.29 16.25 -13.06
N ASP A 20 -17.51 15.74 -13.19
CA ASP A 20 -18.35 15.33 -12.06
C ASP A 20 -17.70 14.22 -11.22
N ILE A 21 -17.09 13.22 -11.86
CA ILE A 21 -16.36 12.14 -11.18
C ILE A 21 -15.09 12.68 -10.50
N ARG A 22 -14.38 13.59 -11.16
CA ARG A 22 -13.18 14.23 -10.58
C ARG A 22 -13.51 15.09 -9.37
N GLU A 23 -14.60 15.86 -9.41
CA GLU A 23 -15.05 16.65 -8.26
C GLU A 23 -15.49 15.73 -7.11
N PHE A 24 -16.19 14.65 -7.41
CA PHE A 24 -16.53 13.63 -6.41
C PHE A 24 -15.28 13.03 -5.76
N ALA A 25 -14.27 12.64 -6.57
CA ALA A 25 -13.00 12.12 -6.05
C ALA A 25 -12.32 13.10 -5.10
N LYS A 26 -12.30 14.39 -5.46
CA LYS A 26 -11.73 15.46 -4.62
C LYS A 26 -12.46 15.58 -3.29
N VAL A 27 -13.79 15.62 -3.30
CA VAL A 27 -14.60 15.67 -2.08
C VAL A 27 -14.36 14.46 -1.19
N LEU A 28 -14.24 13.28 -1.77
CA LEU A 28 -13.92 12.06 -1.02
C LEU A 28 -12.56 12.15 -0.34
N VAL A 29 -11.51 12.56 -1.07
CA VAL A 29 -10.16 12.70 -0.53
C VAL A 29 -10.10 13.75 0.59
N GLU A 30 -10.80 14.87 0.45
CA GLU A 30 -10.92 15.90 1.49
C GLU A 30 -11.64 15.40 2.76
N GLY A 31 -12.55 14.45 2.60
CA GLY A 31 -13.31 13.81 3.69
C GLY A 31 -12.63 12.61 4.35
N LEU A 32 -11.42 12.24 3.92
CA LEU A 32 -10.69 11.13 4.54
C LEU A 32 -10.20 11.52 5.95
N PRO A 33 -10.11 10.55 6.88
CA PRO A 33 -9.47 10.77 8.19
C PRO A 33 -8.03 11.25 8.07
N ASN A 34 -7.58 12.10 8.99
CA ASN A 34 -6.24 12.67 8.97
C ASN A 34 -5.14 11.61 8.98
N TYR A 35 -5.34 10.50 9.68
CA TYR A 35 -4.33 9.44 9.76
C TYR A 35 -3.93 8.86 8.40
N ILE A 36 -4.77 8.99 7.34
CA ILE A 36 -4.44 8.56 5.97
C ILE A 36 -3.15 9.21 5.47
N TRP A 37 -2.86 10.43 5.93
CA TRP A 37 -1.67 11.21 5.57
C TRP A 37 -0.48 10.95 6.50
N GLU A 38 -0.69 10.27 7.63
CA GLU A 38 0.30 10.11 8.69
C GLU A 38 0.90 8.70 8.74
N VAL A 39 0.14 7.69 8.28
CA VAL A 39 0.54 6.29 8.45
C VAL A 39 1.04 5.64 7.17
N GLY A 40 1.77 4.52 7.34
CA GLY A 40 2.10 3.61 6.25
C GLY A 40 0.93 2.71 5.86
N ALA A 41 0.96 2.17 4.64
CA ALA A 41 -0.04 1.24 4.15
C ALA A 41 -0.07 -0.08 4.94
N SER A 42 1.02 -0.43 5.61
CA SER A 42 1.14 -1.63 6.43
C SER A 42 1.83 -1.33 7.74
N SER A 43 1.28 -1.83 8.85
CA SER A 43 1.87 -1.72 10.18
C SER A 43 3.20 -2.48 10.33
N THR A 44 3.42 -3.52 9.52
CA THR A 44 4.64 -4.34 9.59
C THR A 44 5.65 -4.03 8.49
N GLY A 45 5.24 -3.37 7.40
CA GLY A 45 6.07 -3.09 6.23
C GLY A 45 6.61 -4.34 5.48
N LYS A 46 6.30 -5.55 5.95
CA LYS A 46 6.94 -6.79 5.50
C LYS A 46 6.76 -7.09 4.01
N TYR A 47 5.61 -6.76 3.45
CA TYR A 47 5.24 -7.13 2.07
C TYR A 47 5.09 -5.93 1.15
N HIS A 48 5.02 -4.74 1.71
CA HIS A 48 4.77 -3.51 0.96
C HIS A 48 6.06 -2.89 0.43
N PRO A 49 6.00 -2.20 -0.73
CA PRO A 49 7.14 -1.47 -1.28
C PRO A 49 7.50 -0.26 -0.43
N ALA A 50 8.74 0.23 -0.57
CA ALA A 50 9.27 1.33 0.23
C ALA A 50 8.41 2.60 0.18
N TYR A 51 7.86 2.93 -0.99
CA TYR A 51 7.05 4.14 -1.15
C TYR A 51 5.77 4.14 -0.30
N SER A 52 5.26 2.98 0.10
CA SER A 52 4.05 2.84 0.91
C SER A 52 4.31 2.71 2.41
N LEU A 53 5.55 2.93 2.85
CA LEU A 53 5.95 2.88 4.26
C LEU A 53 6.02 4.28 4.87
N GLY A 54 6.00 4.35 6.22
CA GLY A 54 6.15 5.59 6.96
C GLY A 54 5.05 6.62 6.75
N GLU A 55 5.32 7.86 7.12
CA GLU A 55 4.38 8.97 7.00
C GLU A 55 3.90 9.16 5.55
N GLY A 56 2.59 9.32 5.34
CA GLY A 56 1.96 9.43 4.02
C GLY A 56 2.00 8.15 3.17
N GLY A 57 2.54 7.05 3.69
CA GLY A 57 2.68 5.80 2.95
C GLY A 57 1.35 5.20 2.51
N LEU A 58 0.29 5.36 3.32
CA LEU A 58 -1.04 4.88 2.96
C LEU A 58 -1.63 5.66 1.77
N MET A 59 -1.49 6.99 1.75
CA MET A 59 -1.93 7.78 0.59
C MET A 59 -1.08 7.46 -0.66
N ARG A 60 0.24 7.30 -0.52
CA ARG A 60 1.09 6.88 -1.67
C ARG A 60 0.71 5.51 -2.21
N HIS A 61 0.29 4.58 -1.34
CA HIS A 61 -0.25 3.30 -1.77
C HIS A 61 -1.53 3.47 -2.59
N GLN A 62 -2.50 4.25 -2.13
CA GLN A 62 -3.73 4.54 -2.87
C GLN A 62 -3.43 5.20 -4.24
N ILE A 63 -2.51 6.15 -4.27
CA ILE A 63 -2.03 6.76 -5.52
C ILE A 63 -1.40 5.70 -6.44
N ALA A 64 -0.60 4.78 -5.91
CA ALA A 64 0.00 3.71 -6.69
C ALA A 64 -1.06 2.79 -7.31
N VAL A 65 -2.13 2.49 -6.60
CA VAL A 65 -3.27 1.72 -7.14
C VAL A 65 -3.85 2.40 -8.38
N VAL A 66 -4.08 3.73 -8.32
CA VAL A 66 -4.58 4.47 -9.51
C VAL A 66 -3.56 4.48 -10.64
N ARG A 67 -2.26 4.58 -10.35
CA ARG A 67 -1.21 4.50 -11.39
C ARG A 67 -1.18 3.13 -12.06
N PHE A 68 -1.39 2.03 -11.33
CA PHE A 68 -1.53 0.70 -11.94
C PHE A 68 -2.79 0.60 -12.79
N LEU A 69 -3.92 1.16 -12.35
CA LEU A 69 -5.14 1.23 -13.18
C LEU A 69 -4.87 2.00 -14.47
N ASN A 70 -4.22 3.17 -14.41
CA ASN A 70 -3.85 3.94 -15.59
C ASN A 70 -2.97 3.13 -16.54
N PHE A 71 -1.96 2.45 -16.00
CA PHE A 71 -1.10 1.56 -16.81
C PHE A 71 -1.92 0.47 -17.52
N PHE A 72 -2.88 -0.17 -16.83
CA PHE A 72 -3.73 -1.17 -17.47
C PHE A 72 -4.61 -0.56 -18.58
N PHE A 73 -5.15 0.63 -18.38
CA PHE A 73 -6.00 1.29 -19.36
C PHE A 73 -5.24 1.77 -20.61
N GLU A 74 -3.93 1.92 -20.54
CA GLU A 74 -3.06 2.23 -21.68
C GLU A 74 -2.70 0.98 -22.51
N LEU A 75 -2.84 -0.23 -21.96
CA LEU A 75 -2.52 -1.46 -22.67
C LEU A 75 -3.56 -1.73 -23.76
N GLU A 76 -3.10 -2.02 -24.99
CA GLU A 76 -3.96 -2.23 -26.17
C GLU A 76 -5.07 -3.27 -25.94
N GLN A 77 -4.75 -4.36 -25.24
CA GLN A 77 -5.72 -5.41 -24.93
C GLN A 77 -6.80 -5.01 -23.92
N TYR A 78 -6.63 -3.90 -23.21
CA TYR A 78 -7.55 -3.48 -22.14
C TYR A 78 -8.18 -2.10 -22.37
N ASN A 79 -7.61 -1.26 -23.24
CA ASN A 79 -8.08 0.11 -23.46
C ASN A 79 -9.49 0.20 -24.08
N THR A 80 -10.02 -0.89 -24.62
CA THR A 80 -11.36 -0.98 -25.20
C THR A 80 -12.36 -1.76 -24.35
N LEU A 81 -11.92 -2.32 -23.21
CA LEU A 81 -12.79 -3.13 -22.34
C LEU A 81 -13.80 -2.30 -21.57
N PHE A 82 -13.43 -1.06 -21.25
CA PHE A 82 -14.20 -0.18 -20.39
C PHE A 82 -14.40 1.19 -21.06
N SER A 83 -15.54 1.80 -20.83
CA SER A 83 -15.75 3.19 -21.22
C SER A 83 -14.87 4.13 -20.39
N SER A 84 -14.60 5.36 -20.91
CA SER A 84 -13.85 6.38 -20.16
C SER A 84 -14.48 6.67 -18.80
N ARG A 85 -15.82 6.64 -18.70
CA ARG A 85 -16.54 6.89 -17.46
C ARG A 85 -16.35 5.75 -16.44
N GLU A 86 -16.39 4.49 -16.87
CA GLU A 86 -16.11 3.32 -16.02
C GLU A 86 -14.65 3.30 -15.54
N MET A 87 -13.71 3.67 -16.41
CA MET A 87 -12.30 3.82 -16.03
C MET A 87 -12.13 4.88 -14.93
N ASP A 88 -12.85 6.01 -15.03
CA ASP A 88 -12.80 7.06 -14.02
C ASP A 88 -13.41 6.61 -12.69
N LEU A 89 -14.53 5.87 -12.71
CA LEU A 89 -15.12 5.28 -11.49
C LEU A 89 -14.17 4.28 -10.82
N MET A 90 -13.45 3.45 -11.59
CA MET A 90 -12.41 2.56 -11.04
C MET A 90 -11.24 3.36 -10.44
N ARG A 91 -10.83 4.50 -11.03
CA ARG A 91 -9.82 5.39 -10.46
C ARG A 91 -10.26 5.94 -9.10
N VAL A 92 -11.52 6.36 -8.99
CA VAL A 92 -12.09 6.80 -7.70
C VAL A 92 -12.03 5.68 -6.68
N ALA A 93 -12.49 4.48 -7.04
CA ALA A 93 -12.44 3.32 -6.14
C ALA A 93 -11.00 3.05 -5.68
N GLY A 94 -10.03 3.00 -6.59
CA GLY A 94 -8.62 2.80 -6.27
C GLY A 94 -8.02 3.88 -5.38
N LEU A 95 -8.43 5.16 -5.59
CA LEU A 95 -7.90 6.29 -4.82
C LEU A 95 -8.35 6.30 -3.36
N VAL A 96 -9.50 5.70 -3.04
CA VAL A 96 -10.06 5.79 -1.68
C VAL A 96 -10.37 4.43 -1.03
N HIS A 97 -10.00 3.29 -1.66
CA HIS A 97 -10.38 1.95 -1.18
C HIS A 97 -10.01 1.68 0.28
N ASP A 98 -8.88 2.17 0.72
CA ASP A 98 -8.34 2.05 2.08
C ASP A 98 -8.70 3.26 2.98
N GLY A 99 -9.63 4.13 2.55
CA GLY A 99 -10.00 5.37 3.24
C GLY A 99 -10.58 5.19 4.66
N ARG A 100 -10.91 3.97 5.04
CA ARG A 100 -11.34 3.57 6.39
C ARG A 100 -10.47 2.47 6.98
N LYS A 101 -9.22 2.37 6.57
CA LYS A 101 -8.31 1.28 6.98
C LYS A 101 -8.25 1.04 8.49
N SER A 102 -8.26 2.07 9.30
CA SER A 102 -8.35 1.99 10.76
C SER A 102 -9.70 2.51 11.31
N GLY A 103 -10.70 2.64 10.45
CA GLY A 103 -12.02 3.18 10.78
C GLY A 103 -12.10 4.70 10.68
N GLU A 104 -12.95 5.33 11.50
CA GLU A 104 -13.03 6.77 11.65
C GLU A 104 -11.79 7.30 12.40
N GLN A 105 -11.57 8.63 12.38
CA GLN A 105 -10.47 9.27 13.13
C GLN A 105 -10.49 8.87 14.61
N SER A 106 -11.66 8.88 15.24
CA SER A 106 -11.82 8.47 16.65
C SER A 106 -11.55 6.99 16.90
N ASP A 107 -11.71 6.13 15.91
CA ASP A 107 -11.35 4.72 15.99
C ASP A 107 -9.83 4.54 15.96
N TYR A 108 -9.16 5.26 15.07
CA TYR A 108 -7.70 5.28 14.95
C TYR A 108 -7.03 5.77 16.25
N GLU A 109 -7.58 6.80 16.88
CA GLU A 109 -7.07 7.32 18.17
C GLU A 109 -7.15 6.28 19.28
N ARG A 110 -8.16 5.40 19.26
CA ARG A 110 -8.31 4.29 20.23
C ARG A 110 -7.45 3.08 19.88
N SER A 111 -7.28 2.80 18.60
CA SER A 111 -6.58 1.61 18.12
C SER A 111 -5.98 1.84 16.73
N LYS A 112 -4.66 1.83 16.64
CA LYS A 112 -3.90 2.05 15.38
C LYS A 112 -3.86 0.83 14.46
N PHE A 113 -4.71 -0.18 14.68
CA PHE A 113 -4.73 -1.40 13.88
C PHE A 113 -5.71 -1.29 12.72
N THR A 114 -5.36 -1.98 11.63
CA THR A 114 -6.27 -2.16 10.50
C THR A 114 -7.56 -2.87 10.96
N LYS A 115 -8.70 -2.31 10.58
CA LYS A 115 -10.01 -2.96 10.74
C LYS A 115 -10.24 -3.89 9.56
N PHE A 116 -10.59 -5.13 9.82
CA PHE A 116 -10.81 -6.11 8.76
C PHE A 116 -11.99 -5.73 7.85
N ASP A 117 -13.01 -5.10 8.41
CA ASP A 117 -14.22 -4.65 7.71
C ASP A 117 -14.11 -3.25 7.07
N HIS A 118 -12.89 -2.67 7.01
CA HIS A 118 -12.67 -1.35 6.38
C HIS A 118 -13.21 -1.22 4.94
N PRO A 119 -13.21 -2.28 4.10
CA PRO A 119 -13.80 -2.19 2.78
C PRO A 119 -15.29 -1.90 2.81
N ILE A 120 -16.01 -2.56 3.73
CA ILE A 120 -17.45 -2.34 3.95
C ILE A 120 -17.69 -0.93 4.48
N GLN A 121 -16.89 -0.49 5.46
CA GLN A 121 -17.00 0.85 6.03
C GLN A 121 -16.80 1.93 4.95
N MET A 122 -15.79 1.80 4.10
CA MET A 122 -15.54 2.77 3.04
C MET A 122 -16.62 2.72 1.95
N ALA A 123 -17.10 1.54 1.56
CA ALA A 123 -18.22 1.40 0.63
C ALA A 123 -19.49 2.09 1.16
N ASN A 124 -19.76 2.03 2.46
CA ASN A 124 -20.89 2.74 3.08
C ASN A 124 -20.70 4.25 3.07
N VAL A 125 -19.47 4.75 3.19
CA VAL A 125 -19.16 6.18 2.97
C VAL A 125 -19.50 6.59 1.54
N ILE A 126 -19.13 5.80 0.53
CA ILE A 126 -19.49 6.08 -0.86
C ILE A 126 -21.02 6.17 -1.02
N ARG A 127 -21.77 5.19 -0.47
CA ARG A 127 -23.23 5.16 -0.52
C ARG A 127 -23.91 6.36 0.14
N SER A 128 -23.26 7.00 1.12
CA SER A 128 -23.81 8.21 1.75
C SER A 128 -23.86 9.43 0.82
N TYR A 129 -23.24 9.34 -0.37
CA TYR A 129 -23.27 10.37 -1.42
C TYR A 129 -24.25 10.06 -2.56
N ASP A 130 -25.09 9.02 -2.42
CA ASP A 130 -26.02 8.60 -3.46
C ASP A 130 -26.89 9.77 -3.95
N GLY A 131 -26.95 9.95 -5.28
CA GLY A 131 -27.69 11.02 -5.95
C GLY A 131 -27.12 12.43 -5.75
N LYS A 132 -25.98 12.62 -5.07
CA LYS A 132 -25.45 13.96 -4.80
C LYS A 132 -24.44 14.42 -5.86
N TYR A 133 -23.55 13.55 -6.32
CA TYR A 133 -22.54 13.81 -7.36
C TYR A 133 -22.73 12.88 -8.55
N LEU A 134 -22.98 11.62 -8.29
CA LEU A 134 -23.15 10.54 -9.24
C LEU A 134 -24.56 9.95 -9.08
N ASN A 135 -25.05 9.24 -10.08
CA ASN A 135 -26.29 8.47 -9.97
C ASN A 135 -26.10 7.21 -9.12
N HIS A 136 -27.21 6.57 -8.76
CA HIS A 136 -27.23 5.39 -7.89
C HIS A 136 -26.35 4.25 -8.43
N ASP A 137 -26.44 3.93 -9.72
CA ASP A 137 -25.70 2.81 -10.31
C ASP A 137 -24.18 3.06 -10.26
N GLU A 138 -23.74 4.29 -10.47
CA GLU A 138 -22.33 4.68 -10.38
C GLU A 138 -21.80 4.68 -8.94
N ILE A 139 -22.62 5.08 -7.98
CA ILE A 139 -22.30 4.98 -6.56
C ILE A 139 -22.14 3.51 -6.17
N GLU A 140 -23.04 2.63 -6.56
CA GLU A 140 -22.93 1.20 -6.28
C GLU A 140 -21.75 0.56 -7.02
N PHE A 141 -21.44 1.00 -8.26
CA PHE A 141 -20.23 0.56 -8.96
C PHE A 141 -18.96 0.82 -8.14
N VAL A 142 -18.75 2.06 -7.68
CA VAL A 142 -17.59 2.43 -6.87
C VAL A 142 -17.60 1.68 -5.54
N ALA A 143 -18.75 1.61 -4.87
CA ALA A 143 -18.90 0.91 -3.59
C ALA A 143 -18.59 -0.58 -3.69
N HIS A 144 -19.01 -1.27 -4.75
CA HIS A 144 -18.72 -2.68 -4.96
C HIS A 144 -17.24 -2.94 -5.28
N CYS A 145 -16.59 -2.07 -6.08
CA CYS A 145 -15.15 -2.16 -6.31
C CYS A 145 -14.38 -2.04 -4.98
N ILE A 146 -14.78 -1.11 -4.11
CA ILE A 146 -14.15 -0.94 -2.80
C ILE A 146 -14.45 -2.12 -1.88
N ALA A 147 -15.71 -2.58 -1.78
CA ALA A 147 -16.08 -3.66 -0.87
C ALA A 147 -15.37 -4.98 -1.17
N SER A 148 -14.94 -5.19 -2.43
CA SER A 148 -14.33 -6.44 -2.90
C SER A 148 -12.81 -6.38 -3.08
N HIS A 149 -12.15 -5.22 -2.80
CA HIS A 149 -10.74 -5.03 -3.13
C HIS A 149 -9.80 -6.03 -2.43
N MET A 150 -10.18 -6.57 -1.27
CA MET A 150 -9.39 -7.57 -0.55
C MET A 150 -9.26 -8.92 -1.29
N GLY A 151 -10.11 -9.22 -2.26
CA GLY A 151 -10.02 -10.40 -3.11
C GLY A 151 -10.00 -11.72 -2.33
N GLN A 152 -8.90 -12.49 -2.46
CA GLN A 152 -8.75 -13.78 -1.78
C GLN A 152 -8.60 -13.66 -0.25
N TRP A 153 -8.22 -12.51 0.29
CA TRP A 153 -8.10 -12.28 1.74
C TRP A 153 -9.41 -11.79 2.36
N ASN A 154 -10.51 -12.41 1.96
CA ASN A 154 -11.86 -12.03 2.34
C ASN A 154 -12.33 -12.56 3.69
N THR A 155 -11.49 -13.28 4.42
CA THR A 155 -11.77 -13.79 5.78
C THR A 155 -10.58 -13.55 6.71
N ASP A 156 -10.87 -13.31 8.00
CA ASP A 156 -9.88 -13.21 9.06
C ASP A 156 -10.27 -14.09 10.26
N ARG A 157 -9.28 -14.74 10.89
CA ARG A 157 -9.53 -15.66 12.03
C ARG A 157 -10.13 -14.98 13.26
N LYS A 158 -9.97 -13.67 13.38
CA LYS A 158 -10.44 -12.87 14.52
C LYS A 158 -11.74 -12.13 14.23
N SER A 159 -12.31 -12.30 13.06
CA SER A 159 -13.53 -11.64 12.61
C SER A 159 -14.56 -12.64 12.11
N SER A 160 -15.83 -12.41 12.44
CA SER A 160 -16.95 -13.14 11.83
C SER A 160 -17.38 -12.54 10.48
N VAL A 161 -16.82 -11.40 10.10
CA VAL A 161 -17.12 -10.75 8.82
C VAL A 161 -16.49 -11.55 7.69
N VAL A 162 -17.24 -11.73 6.61
CA VAL A 162 -16.76 -12.26 5.33
C VAL A 162 -16.92 -11.16 4.30
N LEU A 163 -15.83 -10.71 3.71
CA LEU A 163 -15.85 -9.67 2.69
C LEU A 163 -16.26 -10.23 1.33
N ASP A 164 -16.80 -9.39 0.46
CA ASP A 164 -17.06 -9.75 -0.92
C ASP A 164 -15.76 -10.05 -1.67
N LYS A 165 -15.84 -10.99 -2.63
CA LYS A 165 -14.79 -11.20 -3.62
C LYS A 165 -15.16 -10.48 -4.92
N PRO A 166 -14.20 -10.10 -5.76
CA PRO A 166 -14.48 -9.58 -7.09
C PRO A 166 -15.40 -10.52 -7.89
N LYS A 167 -16.47 -9.97 -8.46
CA LYS A 167 -17.51 -10.71 -9.21
C LYS A 167 -17.52 -10.37 -10.71
N ASP A 168 -16.90 -9.25 -11.06
CA ASP A 168 -16.83 -8.75 -12.45
C ASP A 168 -15.45 -8.18 -12.78
N GLY A 169 -15.28 -7.73 -14.03
CA GLY A 169 -14.02 -7.20 -14.53
C GLY A 169 -13.57 -5.92 -13.80
N TYR A 170 -14.48 -5.03 -13.44
CA TYR A 170 -14.18 -3.77 -12.77
C TYR A 170 -13.60 -4.01 -11.38
N GLN A 171 -14.27 -4.83 -10.60
CA GLN A 171 -13.85 -5.23 -9.26
C GLN A 171 -12.52 -5.98 -9.31
N PHE A 172 -12.33 -6.87 -10.30
CA PHE A 172 -11.10 -7.61 -10.48
C PHE A 172 -9.92 -6.68 -10.80
N PHE A 173 -10.09 -5.68 -11.68
CA PHE A 173 -9.02 -4.74 -12.02
C PHE A 173 -8.62 -3.86 -10.84
N VAL A 174 -9.58 -3.38 -10.04
CA VAL A 174 -9.28 -2.62 -8.83
C VAL A 174 -8.53 -3.48 -7.81
N HIS A 175 -8.98 -4.73 -7.56
CA HIS A 175 -8.28 -5.68 -6.72
C HIS A 175 -6.86 -5.97 -7.22
N LEU A 176 -6.69 -6.21 -8.53
CA LEU A 176 -5.38 -6.50 -9.12
C LEU A 176 -4.42 -5.31 -8.96
N ALA A 177 -4.90 -4.10 -9.17
CA ALA A 177 -4.11 -2.88 -8.99
C ALA A 177 -3.65 -2.72 -7.54
N ASP A 178 -4.53 -2.93 -6.55
CA ASP A 178 -4.19 -2.94 -5.14
C ASP A 178 -3.19 -4.05 -4.80
N TYR A 179 -3.41 -5.25 -5.28
CA TYR A 179 -2.49 -6.38 -5.11
C TYR A 179 -1.08 -6.03 -5.61
N LEU A 180 -0.95 -5.45 -6.81
CA LEU A 180 0.34 -5.07 -7.38
C LEU A 180 0.98 -3.91 -6.60
N ALA A 181 0.20 -2.90 -6.20
CA ALA A 181 0.68 -1.78 -5.38
C ALA A 181 1.19 -2.22 -4.00
N SER A 182 0.77 -3.40 -3.53
CA SER A 182 1.25 -3.99 -2.27
C SER A 182 2.45 -4.94 -2.44
N ARG A 183 3.04 -5.08 -3.64
CA ARG A 183 4.19 -5.98 -3.90
C ARG A 183 5.51 -5.25 -3.79
N LYS A 184 6.37 -5.62 -2.85
CA LYS A 184 7.65 -4.95 -2.58
C LYS A 184 8.65 -5.01 -3.75
N ASP A 185 8.47 -5.95 -4.65
CA ASP A 185 9.31 -6.10 -5.84
C ASP A 185 8.93 -5.12 -6.98
N LEU A 186 7.80 -4.41 -6.84
CA LEU A 186 7.32 -3.40 -7.77
C LEU A 186 7.61 -2.00 -7.20
N ILE A 187 8.61 -1.33 -7.79
CA ILE A 187 9.02 0.00 -7.35
C ILE A 187 8.34 1.05 -8.21
N MET A 188 7.74 2.04 -7.55
CA MET A 188 7.11 3.19 -8.20
C MET A 188 7.76 4.48 -7.71
N ALA A 189 8.15 5.36 -8.63
CA ALA A 189 8.73 6.65 -8.29
C ALA A 189 7.64 7.64 -7.84
N PHE A 190 7.96 8.44 -6.83
CA PHE A 190 7.17 9.58 -6.38
C PHE A 190 8.07 10.80 -6.38
N ASP A 191 7.75 11.80 -7.21
CA ASP A 191 8.51 13.04 -7.28
C ASP A 191 8.38 13.82 -5.96
N ASN A 192 9.51 14.38 -5.50
CA ASN A 192 9.62 15.24 -4.31
C ASN A 192 9.14 14.62 -2.98
N THR A 193 8.98 13.32 -2.88
CA THR A 193 8.84 12.63 -1.61
C THR A 193 10.15 11.94 -1.26
N GLU A 194 10.67 12.20 -0.05
CA GLU A 194 11.59 11.26 0.57
C GLU A 194 10.80 9.95 0.74
N ILE A 195 10.96 9.05 -0.23
CA ILE A 195 10.49 7.68 -0.07
C ILE A 195 11.28 7.17 1.13
N PRO A 196 10.65 6.83 2.26
CA PRO A 196 11.38 6.19 3.34
C PRO A 196 12.04 4.98 2.70
N GLN A 197 13.37 5.03 2.57
CA GLN A 197 14.10 3.82 2.19
C GLN A 197 13.61 2.77 3.18
N PRO A 198 13.27 1.55 2.74
CA PRO A 198 13.07 0.46 3.68
C PRO A 198 14.27 0.60 4.58
N ASN A 199 14.07 0.78 5.89
CA ASN A 199 15.17 1.02 6.79
C ASN A 199 16.28 0.13 6.29
N ALA A 200 17.30 0.71 5.61
CA ALA A 200 18.57 0.09 5.56
C ALA A 200 18.83 -0.05 7.04
N ASN A 201 18.33 -1.15 7.60
CA ASN A 201 18.41 -1.42 9.01
C ASN A 201 19.87 -1.20 9.24
N ASN A 202 20.21 -0.16 9.98
CA ASN A 202 21.60 0.07 10.29
C ASN A 202 22.08 -1.33 10.67
N VAL A 203 22.91 -1.93 9.84
CA VAL A 203 23.31 -3.33 9.95
C VAL A 203 23.72 -3.64 11.38
N ASN A 204 24.17 -2.60 12.12
CA ASN A 204 24.55 -2.65 13.52
C ASN A 204 23.36 -2.77 14.50
N ASP A 205 22.13 -2.47 14.07
CA ASP A 205 20.94 -2.49 14.94
C ASP A 205 19.94 -3.59 14.58
N TYR A 206 20.20 -4.32 13.49
CA TYR A 206 19.32 -5.42 13.09
C TYR A 206 19.38 -6.57 14.11
N VAL A 207 18.20 -6.94 14.64
CA VAL A 207 18.03 -8.07 15.54
C VAL A 207 17.52 -9.28 14.76
N VAL A 208 18.19 -10.41 14.86
CA VAL A 208 17.79 -11.67 14.22
C VAL A 208 16.45 -12.12 14.80
N THR A 209 15.44 -12.31 13.95
CA THR A 209 14.07 -12.62 14.38
C THR A 209 13.72 -14.10 14.37
N PHE A 210 14.65 -14.97 13.92
CA PHE A 210 14.42 -16.41 13.73
C PHE A 210 15.71 -17.23 13.95
N GLY A 211 15.54 -18.53 14.03
CA GLY A 211 16.67 -19.50 14.09
C GLY A 211 17.42 -19.50 15.41
N LYS A 212 18.66 -20.03 15.35
CA LYS A 212 19.55 -20.28 16.51
C LYS A 212 19.87 -18.99 17.29
N HIS A 213 20.02 -17.86 16.59
CA HIS A 213 20.43 -16.57 17.14
C HIS A 213 19.27 -15.57 17.24
N LYS A 214 18.03 -16.06 17.41
CA LYS A 214 16.86 -15.20 17.59
C LYS A 214 17.03 -14.30 18.82
N GLY A 215 16.90 -12.96 18.60
CA GLY A 215 17.01 -11.95 19.65
C GLY A 215 18.41 -11.32 19.76
N GLU A 216 19.42 -11.84 19.04
CA GLU A 216 20.76 -11.28 19.01
C GLU A 216 20.92 -10.28 17.87
N LYS A 217 21.82 -9.29 18.02
CA LYS A 217 22.14 -8.38 16.91
C LYS A 217 22.91 -9.11 15.81
N LEU A 218 22.58 -8.85 14.55
CA LEU A 218 23.22 -9.53 13.41
C LEU A 218 24.73 -9.28 13.37
N VAL A 219 25.19 -8.08 13.74
CA VAL A 219 26.62 -7.74 13.81
C VAL A 219 27.34 -8.59 14.86
N ASP A 220 26.71 -8.87 16.00
CA ASP A 220 27.30 -9.69 17.06
C ASP A 220 27.37 -11.16 16.61
N VAL A 221 26.30 -11.64 15.93
CA VAL A 221 26.27 -12.98 15.32
C VAL A 221 27.32 -13.12 14.22
N PHE A 222 27.51 -12.09 13.39
CA PHE A 222 28.49 -12.07 12.32
C PHE A 222 29.94 -12.20 12.85
N ASN A 223 30.20 -11.60 14.02
CA ASN A 223 31.51 -11.65 14.67
C ASN A 223 31.70 -12.96 15.47
N SER A 224 30.65 -13.52 16.09
CA SER A 224 30.74 -14.68 16.96
C SER A 224 30.49 -16.02 16.25
N ASP A 225 29.62 -16.05 15.23
CA ASP A 225 29.26 -17.23 14.45
C ASP A 225 29.16 -16.90 12.95
N HIS A 226 30.31 -16.54 12.38
CA HIS A 226 30.42 -16.18 10.97
C HIS A 226 29.89 -17.27 10.02
N SER A 227 30.09 -18.55 10.39
CA SER A 227 29.62 -19.68 9.59
C SER A 227 28.10 -19.72 9.46
N TYR A 228 27.36 -19.34 10.52
CA TYR A 228 25.92 -19.22 10.48
C TYR A 228 25.48 -18.09 9.56
N CYS A 229 26.16 -16.95 9.57
CA CYS A 229 25.87 -15.85 8.65
C CYS A 229 26.14 -16.24 7.19
N MET A 230 27.21 -16.97 6.89
CA MET A 230 27.45 -17.47 5.54
C MET A 230 26.38 -18.47 5.10
N TRP A 231 25.96 -19.37 5.99
CA TRP A 231 24.85 -20.26 5.69
C TRP A 231 23.53 -19.49 5.44
N LEU A 232 23.23 -18.47 6.24
CA LEU A 232 22.06 -17.60 6.01
C LEU A 232 22.13 -16.88 4.65
N LYS A 233 23.30 -16.40 4.26
CA LYS A 233 23.54 -15.73 2.98
C LYS A 233 23.20 -16.64 1.80
N GLU A 234 23.52 -17.92 1.89
CA GLU A 234 23.30 -18.90 0.83
C GLU A 234 21.89 -19.53 0.85
N ASN A 235 21.27 -19.67 2.03
CA ASN A 235 20.06 -20.46 2.20
C ASN A 235 18.83 -19.65 2.63
N SER A 236 18.98 -18.36 2.98
CA SER A 236 17.85 -17.54 3.42
C SER A 236 17.05 -16.99 2.24
N TYR A 237 15.73 -17.15 2.31
CA TYR A 237 14.79 -16.48 1.41
C TYR A 237 14.55 -15.01 1.79
N GLN A 238 15.06 -14.54 2.92
CA GLN A 238 14.93 -13.14 3.40
C GLN A 238 16.06 -12.31 2.80
N ARG A 239 15.79 -11.65 1.67
CA ARG A 239 16.77 -10.83 0.94
C ARG A 239 17.41 -9.76 1.81
N ASP A 240 16.65 -9.21 2.77
CA ASP A 240 17.12 -8.13 3.64
C ASP A 240 18.29 -8.59 4.51
N ILE A 241 18.20 -9.79 5.14
CA ILE A 241 19.30 -10.33 5.96
C ILE A 241 20.51 -10.71 5.09
N VAL A 242 20.27 -11.21 3.88
CA VAL A 242 21.34 -11.53 2.92
C VAL A 242 22.11 -10.27 2.54
N GLU A 243 21.41 -9.16 2.26
CA GLU A 243 22.04 -7.90 1.90
C GLU A 243 22.80 -7.27 3.07
N MET A 244 22.26 -7.36 4.29
CA MET A 244 22.97 -6.92 5.50
C MET A 244 24.24 -7.72 5.76
N ILE A 245 24.21 -9.04 5.56
CA ILE A 245 25.42 -9.86 5.70
C ILE A 245 26.50 -9.44 4.67
N LYS A 246 26.12 -9.17 3.43
CA LYS A 246 27.06 -8.65 2.41
C LYS A 246 27.66 -7.30 2.82
N GLN A 247 26.86 -6.40 3.41
CA GLN A 247 27.37 -5.11 3.91
C GLN A 247 28.38 -5.30 5.05
N LEU A 248 28.14 -6.27 5.95
CA LEU A 248 29.11 -6.60 7.01
C LEU A 248 30.41 -7.20 6.45
N GLU A 249 30.34 -8.03 5.40
CA GLU A 249 31.54 -8.54 4.72
C GLU A 249 32.37 -7.42 4.12
N VAL A 250 31.72 -6.47 3.41
CA VAL A 250 32.42 -5.34 2.78
C VAL A 250 33.10 -4.46 3.84
N LYS A 251 32.40 -4.15 4.95
CA LYS A 251 33.00 -3.37 6.06
C LYS A 251 34.21 -4.06 6.65
N LYS A 252 34.13 -5.36 6.89
CA LYS A 252 35.22 -6.12 7.45
C LYS A 252 36.45 -6.16 6.54
N THR A 253 36.25 -6.31 5.23
CA THR A 253 37.34 -6.27 4.25
C THR A 253 38.04 -4.89 4.24
N GLN A 254 37.29 -3.80 4.36
CA GLN A 254 37.86 -2.46 4.43
C GLN A 254 38.67 -2.19 5.70
N GLU A 255 38.20 -2.72 6.85
CA GLU A 255 38.92 -2.64 8.12
C GLU A 255 40.23 -3.46 8.11
N ASP A 256 40.24 -4.61 7.41
CA ASP A 256 41.43 -5.48 7.27
C ASP A 256 42.46 -4.88 6.30
N ASP A 257 42.05 -4.05 5.32
CA ASP A 257 42.92 -3.38 4.34
C ASP A 257 43.57 -2.08 4.90
N GLU A 258 43.09 -1.53 6.02
CA GLU A 258 43.60 -0.33 6.68
C GLU A 258 44.64 -0.62 7.78
N ILE A 259 44.93 -1.90 8.07
CA ILE A 259 45.95 -2.34 9.05
C ILE A 259 47.20 -2.84 8.35
#